data_cee2f4e0e06477e51d6c92cd0096ffa7
#
_entry.id   cee2f4e0e06477e51d6c92cd0096ffa7
#
_cell.length_a   1.000
_cell.length_b   1.000
_cell.length_c   1.000
_cell.angle_alpha   90.00
_cell.angle_beta   90.00
_cell.angle_gamma   90.00
#
_symmetry.space_group_name_H-M   'P 1'
#
loop_
_entity.id
_entity.type
_entity.pdbx_description
1 polymer ?
#
loop_
_entity_poly.entity_id
_entity_poly.type
_entity_poly.pdbx_seq_one_letter_code
_entity_poly.pdbx_strand_id
1 'polypeptide(L)'
;CFNIYLLNMKMNLTRSFTDQEFSLNKKLDLEKQSSHHLLKVLRKKEGDELVLFDGKGNSCLGVISKIHRSKIELDVIDMFKKSLRSGVEINLGQSLIKNDPFNLIIQKATELGVTSLHPLITDRSVVKIKMTKNRSLRWNLIARGACEQCGENWIPTIEDPIKLDRWASNVKSKIKIVLCPNADKKISDFKYKDSVSLAIGPEGDFSDYEVDSLTEKGFIPVSIGKRILRAETAAISAISSVRFSAKEF
;
A
#
# COMPACT_ATOMS: atom_id res chain seq x y z
N CYS A 1 16.42 1.72 -27.90
CA CYS A 1 15.35 2.71 -28.13
C CYS A 1 13.96 2.09 -28.29
N PHE A 2 13.79 0.96 -29.00
CA PHE A 2 12.48 0.34 -29.25
C PHE A 2 11.83 -0.19 -27.94
N ASN A 3 12.61 -0.75 -27.02
CA ASN A 3 12.13 -1.27 -25.71
C ASN A 3 11.65 -0.16 -24.76
N ILE A 4 12.28 1.01 -24.78
CA ILE A 4 11.90 2.16 -23.93
C ILE A 4 10.58 2.77 -24.44
N TYR A 5 10.39 2.83 -25.76
CA TYR A 5 9.16 3.34 -26.37
C TYR A 5 7.94 2.44 -26.09
N LEU A 6 8.12 1.13 -26.19
CA LEU A 6 7.09 0.14 -25.80
C LEU A 6 6.78 0.17 -24.29
N LEU A 7 7.79 0.40 -23.45
CA LEU A 7 7.59 0.55 -22.00
C LEU A 7 6.77 1.82 -21.68
N ASN A 8 7.10 2.94 -22.33
CA ASN A 8 6.38 4.21 -22.14
C ASN A 8 4.95 4.18 -22.69
N MET A 9 4.69 3.48 -23.81
CA MET A 9 3.32 3.29 -24.29
C MET A 9 2.48 2.43 -23.33
N LYS A 10 3.09 1.39 -22.73
CA LYS A 10 2.42 0.51 -21.76
C LYS A 10 2.14 1.20 -20.41
N MET A 11 2.93 2.21 -20.03
CA MET A 11 2.71 3.01 -18.80
C MET A 11 1.44 3.88 -18.86
N ASN A 12 0.91 4.18 -20.03
CA ASN A 12 -0.31 4.98 -20.21
C ASN A 12 -1.59 4.13 -20.33
N LEU A 13 -1.47 2.79 -20.33
CA LEU A 13 -2.63 1.93 -20.40
C LEU A 13 -3.38 1.89 -19.07
N THR A 14 -4.70 1.83 -19.17
CA THR A 14 -5.55 1.58 -18.00
C THR A 14 -5.17 0.27 -17.36
N ARG A 15 -5.09 0.25 -16.03
CA ARG A 15 -4.74 -0.94 -15.26
C ARG A 15 -5.97 -1.44 -14.50
N SER A 16 -6.06 -2.74 -14.31
CA SER A 16 -7.12 -3.36 -13.52
C SER A 16 -6.60 -4.59 -12.77
N PHE A 17 -7.02 -4.71 -11.52
CA PHE A 17 -6.73 -5.87 -10.69
C PHE A 17 -7.63 -7.05 -11.08
N THR A 18 -7.06 -8.27 -11.02
CA THR A 18 -7.80 -9.53 -11.01
C THR A 18 -7.05 -10.58 -10.21
N ASP A 19 -7.75 -11.45 -9.51
CA ASP A 19 -7.19 -12.56 -8.74
C ASP A 19 -6.99 -13.85 -9.57
N GLN A 20 -7.37 -13.80 -10.86
CA GLN A 20 -7.24 -14.94 -11.76
C GLN A 20 -5.80 -15.11 -12.24
N GLU A 21 -5.40 -16.37 -12.42
CA GLU A 21 -4.10 -16.71 -13.01
C GLU A 21 -4.04 -16.33 -14.50
N PHE A 22 -2.91 -15.79 -14.91
CA PHE A 22 -2.64 -15.41 -16.28
C PHE A 22 -1.94 -16.52 -17.07
N SER A 23 -2.32 -16.69 -18.32
CA SER A 23 -1.54 -17.42 -19.32
C SER A 23 -1.83 -16.85 -20.71
N LEU A 24 -0.86 -16.93 -21.61
CA LEU A 24 -1.04 -16.45 -22.99
C LEU A 24 -2.25 -17.12 -23.64
N ASN A 25 -3.03 -16.35 -24.36
CA ASN A 25 -4.28 -16.76 -25.04
C ASN A 25 -5.40 -17.23 -24.09
N LYS A 26 -5.28 -17.02 -22.79
CA LYS A 26 -6.35 -17.31 -21.83
C LYS A 26 -7.42 -16.22 -21.88
N LYS A 27 -8.68 -16.64 -21.80
CA LYS A 27 -9.81 -15.74 -21.58
C LYS A 27 -10.03 -15.50 -20.10
N LEU A 28 -10.29 -14.25 -19.74
CA LEU A 28 -10.53 -13.81 -18.38
C LEU A 28 -11.81 -13.02 -18.28
N ASP A 29 -12.62 -13.33 -17.28
CA ASP A 29 -13.82 -12.57 -16.93
C ASP A 29 -13.49 -11.61 -15.79
N LEU A 30 -13.59 -10.31 -16.00
CA LEU A 30 -13.38 -9.36 -14.92
C LEU A 30 -14.52 -9.37 -13.91
N GLU A 31 -14.16 -9.18 -12.63
CA GLU A 31 -15.11 -8.98 -11.54
C GLU A 31 -16.10 -7.84 -11.89
N LYS A 32 -17.32 -7.97 -11.39
CA LYS A 32 -18.41 -7.00 -11.64
C LYS A 32 -18.01 -5.56 -11.32
N GLN A 33 -17.25 -5.35 -10.23
CA GLN A 33 -16.82 -4.01 -9.80
C GLN A 33 -15.81 -3.40 -10.77
N SER A 34 -14.77 -4.17 -11.16
CA SER A 34 -13.77 -3.75 -12.16
C SER A 34 -14.44 -3.48 -13.52
N SER A 35 -15.31 -4.39 -13.98
CA SER A 35 -16.07 -4.20 -15.21
C SER A 35 -16.91 -2.93 -15.18
N HIS A 36 -17.62 -2.66 -14.07
CA HIS A 36 -18.42 -1.44 -13.92
C HIS A 36 -17.55 -0.18 -14.00
N HIS A 37 -16.40 -0.16 -13.31
CA HIS A 37 -15.46 0.96 -13.35
C HIS A 37 -14.95 1.23 -14.77
N LEU A 38 -14.49 0.18 -15.46
CA LEU A 38 -13.98 0.28 -16.83
C LEU A 38 -15.04 0.78 -17.82
N LEU A 39 -16.27 0.27 -17.72
CA LEU A 39 -17.35 0.62 -18.65
C LEU A 39 -17.99 1.98 -18.37
N LYS A 40 -18.28 2.28 -17.09
CA LYS A 40 -19.08 3.47 -16.74
C LYS A 40 -18.23 4.69 -16.47
N VAL A 41 -17.04 4.52 -15.85
CA VAL A 41 -16.15 5.64 -15.51
C VAL A 41 -15.14 5.88 -16.64
N LEU A 42 -14.44 4.83 -17.07
CA LEU A 42 -13.39 4.94 -18.07
C LEU A 42 -13.87 4.76 -19.50
N ARG A 43 -15.15 4.38 -19.70
CA ARG A 43 -15.83 4.25 -21.00
C ARG A 43 -15.08 3.37 -22.00
N LYS A 44 -14.47 2.30 -21.50
CA LYS A 44 -13.76 1.32 -22.32
C LYS A 44 -14.70 0.56 -23.25
N LYS A 45 -14.17 0.12 -24.41
CA LYS A 45 -14.90 -0.56 -25.49
C LYS A 45 -14.21 -1.87 -25.86
N GLU A 46 -14.90 -2.71 -26.63
CA GLU A 46 -14.29 -3.86 -27.28
C GLU A 46 -13.13 -3.42 -28.18
N GLY A 47 -12.01 -4.14 -28.12
CA GLY A 47 -10.76 -3.81 -28.76
C GLY A 47 -9.80 -2.96 -27.92
N ASP A 48 -10.25 -2.36 -26.81
CA ASP A 48 -9.35 -1.57 -25.94
C ASP A 48 -8.39 -2.49 -25.18
N GLU A 49 -7.14 -2.02 -25.04
CA GLU A 49 -6.09 -2.69 -24.28
C GLU A 49 -6.09 -2.26 -22.81
N LEU A 50 -5.80 -3.21 -21.94
CA LEU A 50 -5.65 -3.03 -20.49
C LEU A 50 -4.40 -3.78 -19.97
N VAL A 51 -3.77 -3.25 -18.96
CA VAL A 51 -2.81 -4.02 -18.15
C VAL A 51 -3.56 -4.66 -16.99
N LEU A 52 -3.51 -5.98 -16.90
CA LEU A 52 -4.02 -6.72 -15.76
C LEU A 52 -2.87 -7.07 -14.80
N PHE A 53 -3.13 -7.04 -13.49
CA PHE A 53 -2.16 -7.46 -12.48
C PHE A 53 -2.85 -8.22 -11.33
N ASP A 54 -2.11 -9.10 -10.66
CA ASP A 54 -2.64 -10.01 -9.63
C ASP A 54 -2.34 -9.58 -8.18
N GLY A 55 -1.67 -8.45 -8.00
CA GLY A 55 -1.23 -7.99 -6.68
C GLY A 55 -0.06 -8.78 -6.08
N LYS A 56 0.53 -9.72 -6.83
CA LYS A 56 1.63 -10.61 -6.43
C LYS A 56 2.85 -10.49 -7.36
N GLY A 57 2.89 -9.38 -8.10
CA GLY A 57 3.98 -9.04 -9.01
C GLY A 57 3.79 -9.53 -10.45
N ASN A 58 2.77 -10.35 -10.75
CA ASN A 58 2.50 -10.74 -12.12
C ASN A 58 1.59 -9.72 -12.80
N SER A 59 1.81 -9.54 -14.10
CA SER A 59 0.95 -8.70 -14.94
C SER A 59 0.96 -9.17 -16.39
N CYS A 60 -0.08 -8.81 -17.13
CA CYS A 60 -0.24 -9.17 -18.54
C CYS A 60 -0.93 -8.05 -19.30
N LEU A 61 -0.84 -8.08 -20.61
CA LEU A 61 -1.64 -7.28 -21.52
C LEU A 61 -2.89 -8.06 -21.95
N GLY A 62 -4.04 -7.48 -21.73
CA GLY A 62 -5.32 -8.03 -22.19
C GLY A 62 -6.03 -7.08 -23.12
N VAL A 63 -6.76 -7.62 -24.08
CA VAL A 63 -7.67 -6.88 -24.97
C VAL A 63 -9.10 -7.24 -24.62
N ILE A 64 -9.97 -6.25 -24.53
CA ILE A 64 -11.41 -6.48 -24.33
C ILE A 64 -11.96 -7.18 -25.56
N SER A 65 -12.25 -8.48 -25.43
CA SER A 65 -12.79 -9.27 -26.53
C SER A 65 -14.31 -9.20 -26.61
N LYS A 66 -14.99 -9.08 -25.45
CA LYS A 66 -16.45 -8.99 -25.40
C LYS A 66 -16.95 -8.20 -24.21
N ILE A 67 -18.07 -7.49 -24.43
CA ILE A 67 -18.81 -6.80 -23.36
C ILE A 67 -20.22 -7.39 -23.27
N HIS A 68 -20.50 -8.11 -22.19
CA HIS A 68 -21.82 -8.71 -21.93
C HIS A 68 -22.53 -7.95 -20.81
N ARG A 69 -23.55 -7.14 -21.14
CA ARG A 69 -24.31 -6.31 -20.17
C ARG A 69 -23.38 -5.46 -19.28
N SER A 70 -22.91 -6.02 -18.17
CA SER A 70 -22.03 -5.34 -17.21
C SER A 70 -20.75 -6.14 -16.89
N LYS A 71 -20.42 -7.15 -17.71
CA LYS A 71 -19.21 -7.98 -17.60
C LYS A 71 -18.30 -7.76 -18.79
N ILE A 72 -17.00 -7.77 -18.54
CA ILE A 72 -15.95 -7.67 -19.56
C ILE A 72 -15.25 -9.01 -19.63
N GLU A 73 -15.17 -9.58 -20.83
CA GLU A 73 -14.29 -10.69 -21.18
C GLU A 73 -13.03 -10.11 -21.86
N LEU A 74 -11.87 -10.61 -21.50
CA LEU A 74 -10.58 -10.19 -22.02
C LEU A 74 -9.82 -11.40 -22.56
N ASP A 75 -9.10 -11.20 -23.65
CA ASP A 75 -8.12 -12.14 -24.16
C ASP A 75 -6.72 -11.69 -23.73
N VAL A 76 -5.96 -12.56 -23.07
CA VAL A 76 -4.56 -12.28 -22.71
C VAL A 76 -3.68 -12.42 -23.95
N ILE A 77 -3.06 -11.30 -24.37
CA ILE A 77 -2.28 -11.23 -25.62
C ILE A 77 -0.77 -11.13 -25.40
N ASP A 78 -0.32 -10.75 -24.19
CA ASP A 78 1.10 -10.71 -23.86
C ASP A 78 1.29 -10.89 -22.33
N MET A 79 2.40 -11.51 -21.95
CA MET A 79 2.77 -11.74 -20.55
C MET A 79 3.97 -10.90 -20.20
N PHE A 80 3.89 -10.12 -19.12
CA PHE A 80 5.04 -9.35 -18.66
C PHE A 80 5.91 -10.17 -17.71
N LYS A 81 7.21 -9.86 -17.70
CA LYS A 81 8.10 -10.43 -16.69
C LYS A 81 7.61 -10.06 -15.31
N LYS A 82 7.57 -11.02 -14.41
CA LYS A 82 7.17 -10.78 -13.02
C LYS A 82 8.04 -9.67 -12.40
N SER A 83 7.37 -8.64 -11.86
CA SER A 83 8.05 -7.61 -11.09
C SER A 83 8.57 -8.20 -9.78
N LEU A 84 9.80 -7.89 -9.43
CA LEU A 84 10.33 -8.20 -8.10
C LEU A 84 9.97 -7.05 -7.16
N ARG A 85 9.64 -7.37 -5.91
CA ARG A 85 9.66 -6.35 -4.88
C ARG A 85 11.09 -5.85 -4.76
N SER A 86 11.29 -4.59 -5.07
CA SER A 86 12.60 -3.93 -4.97
C SER A 86 12.60 -2.98 -3.80
N GLY A 87 13.81 -2.74 -3.28
CA GLY A 87 14.02 -1.72 -2.26
C GLY A 87 13.77 -2.18 -0.84
N VAL A 88 13.67 -1.19 0.05
CA VAL A 88 13.49 -1.40 1.49
C VAL A 88 12.09 -1.93 1.78
N GLU A 89 12.01 -3.01 2.53
CA GLU A 89 10.74 -3.52 3.05
C GLU A 89 10.23 -2.61 4.16
N ILE A 90 9.08 -1.95 3.94
CA ILE A 90 8.46 -1.04 4.91
C ILE A 90 7.21 -1.68 5.50
N ASN A 91 7.23 -1.90 6.81
CA ASN A 91 6.09 -2.40 7.59
C ASN A 91 5.52 -1.26 8.43
N LEU A 92 4.34 -0.78 8.07
CA LEU A 92 3.69 0.35 8.72
C LEU A 92 2.75 -0.13 9.82
N GLY A 93 3.09 0.15 11.07
CA GLY A 93 2.18 0.07 12.23
C GLY A 93 1.52 1.43 12.43
N GLN A 94 0.28 1.57 12.02
CA GLN A 94 -0.47 2.82 12.11
C GLN A 94 -1.58 2.71 13.16
N SER A 95 -1.57 3.56 14.16
CA SER A 95 -2.66 3.65 15.13
C SER A 95 -3.99 3.95 14.44
N LEU A 96 -5.05 3.32 14.92
CA LEU A 96 -6.39 3.54 14.40
C LEU A 96 -6.87 4.97 14.67
N ILE A 97 -7.21 5.68 13.61
CA ILE A 97 -7.73 7.04 13.59
C ILE A 97 -9.08 7.08 12.85
N LYS A 98 -9.69 8.24 12.70
CA LYS A 98 -10.93 8.40 11.93
C LYS A 98 -10.82 7.82 10.52
N ASN A 99 -11.96 7.40 9.94
CA ASN A 99 -11.98 6.65 8.69
C ASN A 99 -11.30 7.34 7.51
N ASP A 100 -11.58 8.62 7.26
CA ASP A 100 -11.09 9.30 6.05
C ASP A 100 -9.59 9.53 6.08
N PRO A 101 -8.96 10.03 7.17
CA PRO A 101 -7.52 10.04 7.31
C PRO A 101 -6.87 8.65 7.21
N PHE A 102 -7.50 7.60 7.79
CA PHE A 102 -6.97 6.24 7.71
C PHE A 102 -7.01 5.69 6.27
N ASN A 103 -8.09 5.96 5.54
CA ASN A 103 -8.19 5.61 4.12
C ASN A 103 -7.12 6.32 3.28
N LEU A 104 -6.83 7.60 3.58
CA LEU A 104 -5.77 8.36 2.92
C LEU A 104 -4.39 7.73 3.20
N ILE A 105 -4.14 7.29 4.45
CA ILE A 105 -2.90 6.59 4.79
C ILE A 105 -2.75 5.31 3.96
N ILE A 106 -3.80 4.47 3.88
CA ILE A 106 -3.75 3.24 3.07
C ILE A 106 -3.41 3.57 1.62
N GLN A 107 -4.11 4.54 1.04
CA GLN A 107 -3.88 4.97 -0.35
C GLN A 107 -2.42 5.40 -0.55
N LYS A 108 -1.93 6.35 0.25
CA LYS A 108 -0.60 6.93 0.07
C LYS A 108 0.53 6.00 0.48
N ALA A 109 0.34 5.16 1.51
CA ALA A 109 1.28 4.11 1.86
C ALA A 109 1.45 3.09 0.72
N THR A 110 0.34 2.75 0.04
CA THR A 110 0.40 1.86 -1.13
C THR A 110 1.15 2.51 -2.29
N GLU A 111 0.84 3.76 -2.63
CA GLU A 111 1.53 4.52 -3.70
C GLU A 111 3.04 4.65 -3.40
N LEU A 112 3.42 4.73 -2.13
CA LEU A 112 4.82 4.80 -1.66
C LEU A 112 5.45 3.41 -1.46
N GLY A 113 4.78 2.34 -1.86
CA GLY A 113 5.32 0.98 -1.91
C GLY A 113 5.49 0.31 -0.54
N VAL A 114 4.65 0.61 0.45
CA VAL A 114 4.67 -0.11 1.73
C VAL A 114 4.39 -1.60 1.51
N THR A 115 5.11 -2.46 2.23
CA THR A 115 4.97 -3.92 2.12
C THR A 115 3.77 -4.45 2.89
N SER A 116 3.60 -3.95 4.12
CA SER A 116 2.44 -4.30 4.97
C SER A 116 1.98 -3.11 5.81
N LEU A 117 0.68 -3.09 6.10
CA LEU A 117 0.05 -2.10 6.97
C LEU A 117 -0.68 -2.83 8.10
N HIS A 118 -0.34 -2.49 9.34
CA HIS A 118 -0.88 -3.05 10.55
C HIS A 118 -1.68 -1.97 11.30
N PRO A 119 -3.02 -2.04 11.30
CA PRO A 119 -3.84 -1.14 12.11
C PRO A 119 -3.62 -1.43 13.60
N LEU A 120 -3.15 -0.44 14.37
CA LEU A 120 -2.80 -0.62 15.78
C LEU A 120 -3.90 -0.11 16.71
N ILE A 121 -4.23 -0.89 17.72
CA ILE A 121 -5.08 -0.49 18.85
C ILE A 121 -4.16 0.06 19.92
N THR A 122 -4.29 1.36 20.21
CA THR A 122 -3.46 2.14 21.14
C THR A 122 -4.34 2.83 22.18
N ASP A 123 -3.74 3.27 23.29
CA ASP A 123 -4.46 3.84 24.45
C ASP A 123 -5.27 5.08 24.06
N ARG A 124 -4.71 5.95 23.23
CA ARG A 124 -5.31 7.21 22.81
C ARG A 124 -6.04 7.12 21.46
N SER A 125 -6.22 5.91 20.93
CA SER A 125 -7.06 5.70 19.76
C SER A 125 -8.51 6.07 20.04
N VAL A 126 -9.00 7.14 19.42
CA VAL A 126 -10.38 7.65 19.61
C VAL A 126 -11.42 6.67 19.06
N VAL A 127 -11.03 5.79 18.18
CA VAL A 127 -11.94 4.90 17.45
C VAL A 127 -11.84 3.48 17.97
N LYS A 128 -12.83 3.05 18.78
CA LYS A 128 -13.06 1.62 19.07
C LYS A 128 -13.63 0.94 17.82
N ILE A 129 -12.74 0.49 16.94
CA ILE A 129 -13.15 -0.12 15.68
C ILE A 129 -13.56 -1.58 15.92
N LYS A 130 -14.84 -1.88 15.74
CA LYS A 130 -15.25 -3.26 15.45
C LYS A 130 -14.85 -3.57 14.01
N MET A 131 -13.93 -4.53 13.83
CA MET A 131 -13.65 -5.05 12.49
C MET A 131 -14.90 -5.72 11.93
N THR A 132 -15.33 -5.28 10.79
CA THR A 132 -16.35 -5.92 9.98
C THR A 132 -15.73 -6.36 8.65
N LYS A 133 -16.26 -7.43 8.06
CA LYS A 133 -15.83 -7.87 6.71
C LYS A 133 -15.87 -6.71 5.70
N ASN A 134 -16.86 -5.81 5.83
CA ASN A 134 -16.99 -4.65 4.94
C ASN A 134 -15.83 -3.65 5.08
N ARG A 135 -15.23 -3.50 6.26
CA ARG A 135 -14.12 -2.58 6.47
C ARG A 135 -12.83 -3.12 5.88
N SER A 136 -12.49 -4.39 6.15
CA SER A 136 -11.34 -5.05 5.54
C SER A 136 -11.45 -5.03 4.02
N LEU A 137 -12.63 -5.36 3.48
CA LEU A 137 -12.88 -5.28 2.04
C LEU A 137 -12.64 -3.85 1.49
N ARG A 138 -13.15 -2.81 2.17
CA ARG A 138 -12.94 -1.41 1.77
C ARG A 138 -11.47 -1.02 1.75
N TRP A 139 -10.69 -1.39 2.77
CA TRP A 139 -9.26 -1.09 2.81
C TRP A 139 -8.49 -1.76 1.66
N ASN A 140 -8.80 -3.03 1.39
CA ASN A 140 -8.21 -3.74 0.25
C ASN A 140 -8.58 -3.10 -1.09
N LEU A 141 -9.82 -2.61 -1.26
CA LEU A 141 -10.23 -1.90 -2.46
C LEU A 141 -9.48 -0.58 -2.64
N ILE A 142 -9.20 0.15 -1.55
CA ILE A 142 -8.39 1.38 -1.60
C ILE A 142 -6.96 1.06 -2.05
N ALA A 143 -6.34 0.02 -1.49
CA ALA A 143 -5.00 -0.39 -1.88
C ALA A 143 -4.94 -0.86 -3.35
N ARG A 144 -5.94 -1.64 -3.80
CA ARG A 144 -6.06 -2.04 -5.22
C ARG A 144 -6.14 -0.83 -6.14
N GLY A 145 -7.05 0.11 -5.85
CA GLY A 145 -7.18 1.34 -6.64
C GLY A 145 -5.92 2.19 -6.67
N ALA A 146 -5.17 2.25 -5.56
CA ALA A 146 -3.88 2.92 -5.51
C ALA A 146 -2.84 2.23 -6.42
N CYS A 147 -2.77 0.88 -6.42
CA CYS A 147 -1.91 0.11 -7.34
C CYS A 147 -2.31 0.27 -8.81
N GLU A 148 -3.62 0.34 -9.10
CA GLU A 148 -4.12 0.63 -10.45
C GLU A 148 -3.61 1.98 -10.96
N GLN A 149 -3.61 2.98 -10.09
CA GLN A 149 -3.20 4.34 -10.44
C GLN A 149 -1.68 4.50 -10.49
N CYS A 150 -0.92 4.00 -9.50
CA CYS A 150 0.53 4.23 -9.42
C CYS A 150 1.36 3.26 -10.27
N GLY A 151 0.76 2.21 -10.82
CA GLY A 151 1.45 1.24 -11.68
C GLY A 151 2.11 0.08 -10.92
N GLU A 152 1.95 -0.01 -9.62
CA GLU A 152 2.54 -1.10 -8.83
C GLU A 152 1.80 -2.43 -9.05
N ASN A 153 2.56 -3.53 -9.14
CA ASN A 153 2.00 -4.89 -9.28
C ASN A 153 1.90 -5.63 -7.95
N TRP A 154 2.42 -5.06 -6.86
CA TRP A 154 2.36 -5.63 -5.52
C TRP A 154 1.39 -4.85 -4.66
N ILE A 155 0.28 -5.50 -4.25
CA ILE A 155 -0.63 -4.92 -3.27
C ILE A 155 -0.04 -5.15 -1.87
N PRO A 156 0.04 -4.12 -1.00
CA PRO A 156 0.46 -4.32 0.37
C PRO A 156 -0.52 -5.21 1.13
N THR A 157 -0.02 -6.03 2.04
CA THR A 157 -0.87 -6.76 2.97
C THR A 157 -1.45 -5.79 3.99
N ILE A 158 -2.78 -5.76 4.12
CA ILE A 158 -3.45 -4.98 5.17
C ILE A 158 -3.96 -5.97 6.20
N GLU A 159 -3.33 -5.96 7.37
CA GLU A 159 -3.62 -6.89 8.45
C GLU A 159 -4.86 -6.48 9.26
N ASP A 160 -5.38 -7.42 10.03
CA ASP A 160 -6.44 -7.12 11.00
C ASP A 160 -5.89 -6.26 12.16
N PRO A 161 -6.73 -5.41 12.80
CA PRO A 161 -6.31 -4.62 13.94
C PRO A 161 -5.74 -5.46 15.07
N ILE A 162 -4.58 -5.05 15.55
CA ILE A 162 -3.82 -5.74 16.59
C ILE A 162 -3.43 -4.74 17.69
N LYS A 163 -3.36 -5.20 18.95
CA LYS A 163 -2.82 -4.39 20.05
C LYS A 163 -1.36 -4.03 19.78
N LEU A 164 -0.99 -2.77 20.05
CA LEU A 164 0.36 -2.25 19.85
C LEU A 164 1.44 -3.16 20.41
N ASP A 165 1.30 -3.58 21.66
CA ASP A 165 2.28 -4.41 22.36
C ASP A 165 2.49 -5.78 21.69
N ARG A 166 1.39 -6.42 21.25
CA ARG A 166 1.46 -7.69 20.53
C ARG A 166 2.11 -7.54 19.15
N TRP A 167 1.81 -6.46 18.43
CA TRP A 167 2.45 -6.19 17.15
C TRP A 167 3.95 -5.97 17.33
N ALA A 168 4.34 -5.07 18.26
CA ALA A 168 5.73 -4.72 18.52
C ALA A 168 6.59 -5.93 18.91
N SER A 169 6.03 -6.87 19.68
CA SER A 169 6.70 -8.12 20.07
C SER A 169 6.98 -9.07 18.91
N ASN A 170 6.20 -8.98 17.81
CA ASN A 170 6.33 -9.85 16.64
C ASN A 170 7.13 -9.21 15.49
N VAL A 171 7.47 -7.93 15.57
CA VAL A 171 8.22 -7.22 14.54
C VAL A 171 9.65 -7.75 14.45
N LYS A 172 10.04 -8.15 13.22
CA LYS A 172 11.37 -8.69 12.92
C LYS A 172 12.25 -7.77 12.05
N SER A 173 11.75 -6.58 11.70
CA SER A 173 12.52 -5.63 10.89
C SER A 173 13.85 -5.25 11.53
N LYS A 174 14.87 -5.03 10.69
CA LYS A 174 16.21 -4.66 11.15
C LYS A 174 16.24 -3.29 11.82
N ILE A 175 15.43 -2.36 11.33
CA ILE A 175 15.25 -1.02 11.91
C ILE A 175 13.81 -0.93 12.40
N LYS A 176 13.64 -0.52 13.64
CA LYS A 176 12.32 -0.30 14.25
C LYS A 176 12.26 1.13 14.74
N ILE A 177 11.32 1.89 14.25
CA ILE A 177 11.16 3.32 14.54
C ILE A 177 9.79 3.58 15.11
N VAL A 178 9.74 4.33 16.21
CA VAL A 178 8.53 4.98 16.70
C VAL A 178 8.63 6.48 16.46
N LEU A 179 7.64 7.06 15.79
CA LEU A 179 7.62 8.51 15.58
C LEU A 179 7.23 9.21 16.88
N CYS A 180 8.13 10.09 17.33
CA CYS A 180 7.96 10.92 18.53
C CYS A 180 8.38 12.35 18.19
N PRO A 181 7.50 13.37 18.32
CA PRO A 181 7.81 14.74 17.93
C PRO A 181 9.06 15.32 18.59
N ASN A 182 9.31 14.95 19.85
CA ASN A 182 10.40 15.49 20.69
C ASN A 182 11.63 14.57 20.76
N ALA A 183 11.74 13.58 19.86
CA ALA A 183 12.90 12.70 19.86
C ALA A 183 14.17 13.43 19.35
N ASP A 184 15.31 13.13 19.95
CA ASP A 184 16.61 13.70 19.55
C ASP A 184 17.08 13.19 18.19
N LYS A 185 16.86 11.89 17.92
CA LYS A 185 17.20 11.27 16.64
C LYS A 185 16.21 11.66 15.56
N LYS A 186 16.74 11.83 14.36
CA LYS A 186 15.94 12.15 13.16
C LYS A 186 15.82 10.93 12.23
N ILE A 187 14.75 10.86 11.46
CA ILE A 187 14.57 9.79 10.49
C ILE A 187 15.69 9.74 9.44
N SER A 188 16.33 10.89 9.16
CA SER A 188 17.48 11.01 8.26
C SER A 188 18.78 10.44 8.80
N ASP A 189 18.87 10.13 10.08
CA ASP A 189 20.11 9.64 10.70
C ASP A 189 20.37 8.16 10.43
N PHE A 190 19.41 7.49 9.77
CA PHE A 190 19.46 6.05 9.48
C PHE A 190 19.77 5.77 8.02
N LYS A 191 20.48 4.66 7.79
CA LYS A 191 20.69 4.09 6.45
C LYS A 191 19.75 2.88 6.28
N TYR A 192 18.76 3.04 5.45
CA TYR A 192 17.78 1.99 5.16
C TYR A 192 18.26 1.10 4.02
N LYS A 193 18.36 -0.21 4.24
CA LYS A 193 18.83 -1.17 3.23
C LYS A 193 17.94 -2.41 3.08
N ASP A 194 17.43 -2.94 4.18
CA ASP A 194 16.71 -4.22 4.20
C ASP A 194 15.24 -4.04 4.55
N SER A 195 14.96 -3.87 5.86
CA SER A 195 13.60 -3.74 6.35
C SER A 195 13.49 -2.73 7.48
N VAL A 196 12.39 -1.99 7.49
CA VAL A 196 12.05 -1.03 8.55
C VAL A 196 10.61 -1.19 8.98
N SER A 197 10.36 -1.12 10.29
CA SER A 197 9.01 -0.97 10.84
C SER A 197 8.85 0.43 11.40
N LEU A 198 7.75 1.07 11.00
CA LEU A 198 7.37 2.41 11.43
C LEU A 198 6.15 2.31 12.33
N ALA A 199 6.25 2.72 13.59
CA ALA A 199 5.12 2.89 14.51
C ALA A 199 4.68 4.34 14.52
N ILE A 200 3.42 4.61 14.21
CA ILE A 200 2.85 5.95 14.09
C ILE A 200 1.61 6.05 14.97
N GLY A 201 1.60 7.03 15.87
CA GLY A 201 0.56 7.25 16.85
C GLY A 201 -0.76 7.76 16.24
N PRO A 202 -1.82 7.84 17.08
CA PRO A 202 -3.08 8.50 16.72
C PRO A 202 -2.93 10.03 16.82
N GLU A 203 -4.04 10.76 16.66
CA GLU A 203 -4.07 12.24 16.78
C GLU A 203 -3.58 12.76 18.14
N GLY A 204 -3.72 11.96 19.20
CA GLY A 204 -3.25 12.25 20.56
C GLY A 204 -1.85 11.72 20.88
N ASP A 205 -1.12 11.23 19.86
CA ASP A 205 0.17 10.56 19.97
C ASP A 205 0.12 9.26 20.82
N PHE A 206 1.22 8.53 20.92
CA PHE A 206 1.37 7.44 21.88
C PHE A 206 1.41 7.96 23.32
N SER A 207 0.99 7.15 24.28
CA SER A 207 1.26 7.41 25.70
C SER A 207 2.75 7.19 26.01
N ASP A 208 3.26 7.81 27.09
CA ASP A 208 4.65 7.62 27.51
C ASP A 208 4.91 6.13 27.78
N TYR A 209 3.97 5.44 28.41
CA TYR A 209 4.04 3.99 28.63
C TYR A 209 4.15 3.20 27.32
N GLU A 210 3.40 3.57 26.28
CA GLU A 210 3.49 2.92 24.98
C GLU A 210 4.84 3.15 24.30
N VAL A 211 5.40 4.37 24.41
CA VAL A 211 6.73 4.68 23.89
C VAL A 211 7.81 3.89 24.62
N ASP A 212 7.73 3.80 25.95
CA ASP A 212 8.67 3.03 26.77
C ASP A 212 8.60 1.54 26.40
N SER A 213 7.40 0.97 26.32
CA SER A 213 7.19 -0.43 25.91
C SER A 213 7.71 -0.71 24.51
N LEU A 214 7.54 0.21 23.55
CA LEU A 214 8.11 0.09 22.21
C LEU A 214 9.64 0.13 22.25
N THR A 215 10.22 1.02 23.08
CA THR A 215 11.67 1.17 23.22
C THR A 215 12.30 -0.09 23.82
N GLU A 216 11.68 -0.71 24.82
CA GLU A 216 12.10 -2.00 25.38
C GLU A 216 12.10 -3.12 24.31
N LYS A 217 11.21 -3.04 23.31
CA LYS A 217 11.15 -3.97 22.16
C LYS A 217 12.06 -3.59 21.00
N GLY A 218 12.95 -2.59 21.24
CA GLY A 218 13.98 -2.16 20.30
C GLY A 218 13.51 -1.15 19.26
N PHE A 219 12.36 -0.52 19.45
CA PHE A 219 11.98 0.64 18.65
C PHE A 219 12.77 1.87 19.11
N ILE A 220 13.21 2.66 18.15
CA ILE A 220 13.99 3.87 18.39
C ILE A 220 13.05 5.06 18.22
N PRO A 221 12.87 5.91 19.25
CA PRO A 221 12.15 7.18 19.10
C PRO A 221 12.86 8.09 18.10
N VAL A 222 12.11 8.61 17.13
CA VAL A 222 12.63 9.40 16.03
C VAL A 222 11.67 10.54 15.68
N SER A 223 12.22 11.73 15.44
CA SER A 223 11.43 12.86 14.93
C SER A 223 11.59 13.04 13.42
N ILE A 224 10.56 13.63 12.79
CA ILE A 224 10.57 14.02 11.36
C ILE A 224 10.79 15.53 11.22
N GLY A 225 10.90 16.26 12.31
CA GLY A 225 11.11 17.69 12.33
C GLY A 225 10.40 18.39 13.48
N LYS A 226 10.52 19.71 13.52
CA LYS A 226 10.04 20.54 14.66
C LYS A 226 8.52 20.76 14.69
N ARG A 227 7.79 20.42 13.62
CA ARG A 227 6.36 20.67 13.53
C ARG A 227 5.57 19.46 14.03
N ILE A 228 4.48 19.73 14.74
CA ILE A 228 3.50 18.69 15.03
C ILE A 228 2.73 18.41 13.75
N LEU A 229 2.78 17.20 13.26
CA LEU A 229 2.11 16.75 12.06
C LEU A 229 0.83 15.99 12.44
N ARG A 230 -0.18 16.05 11.58
CA ARG A 230 -1.31 15.11 11.68
C ARG A 230 -0.83 13.69 11.42
N ALA A 231 -1.53 12.71 11.97
CA ALA A 231 -1.14 11.30 11.87
C ALA A 231 -0.95 10.84 10.40
N GLU A 232 -1.85 11.24 9.51
CA GLU A 232 -1.73 10.95 8.08
C GLU A 232 -0.52 11.62 7.43
N THR A 233 -0.23 12.86 7.80
CA THR A 233 0.95 13.58 7.30
C THR A 233 2.24 12.95 7.83
N ALA A 234 2.25 12.54 9.09
CA ALA A 234 3.39 11.88 9.72
C ALA A 234 3.70 10.54 9.02
N ALA A 235 2.66 9.73 8.74
CA ALA A 235 2.81 8.46 8.03
C ALA A 235 3.42 8.66 6.63
N ILE A 236 2.82 9.53 5.82
CA ILE A 236 3.28 9.82 4.45
C ILE A 236 4.71 10.35 4.46
N SER A 237 5.00 11.31 5.35
CA SER A 237 6.34 11.91 5.45
C SER A 237 7.40 10.90 5.89
N ALA A 238 7.08 10.03 6.85
CA ALA A 238 8.00 9.01 7.33
C ALA A 238 8.34 8.00 6.22
N ILE A 239 7.32 7.48 5.53
CA ILE A 239 7.52 6.53 4.43
C ILE A 239 8.35 7.17 3.31
N SER A 240 7.99 8.40 2.90
CA SER A 240 8.74 9.15 1.88
C SER A 240 10.19 9.38 2.28
N SER A 241 10.45 9.72 3.55
CA SER A 241 11.81 9.92 4.06
C SER A 241 12.64 8.64 4.03
N VAL A 242 12.04 7.49 4.35
CA VAL A 242 12.69 6.18 4.24
C VAL A 242 13.06 5.89 2.79
N ARG A 243 12.11 6.02 1.85
CA ARG A 243 12.33 5.80 0.42
C ARG A 243 13.41 6.72 -0.15
N PHE A 244 13.35 8.01 0.19
CA PHE A 244 14.35 8.99 -0.24
C PHE A 244 15.75 8.64 0.30
N SER A 245 15.85 8.31 1.59
CA SER A 245 17.13 7.93 2.21
C SER A 245 17.70 6.62 1.65
N ALA A 246 16.83 5.73 1.18
CA ALA A 246 17.20 4.50 0.49
C ALA A 246 17.57 4.71 -0.99
N LYS A 247 17.43 5.93 -1.54
CA LYS A 247 17.64 6.29 -2.94
C LYS A 247 16.69 5.54 -3.91
N GLU A 248 15.44 5.43 -3.52
CA GLU A 248 14.39 4.72 -4.27
C GLU A 248 13.37 5.68 -4.93
N PHE A 249 13.65 6.96 -4.89
CA PHE A 249 12.95 8.02 -5.62
C PHE A 249 13.86 8.63 -6.69
#